data_2ca5953dc41e978ec4a103a2743ec4a7
#
_entry.id   2ca5953dc41e978ec4a103a2743ec4a7
#
_cell.length_a   1.000
_cell.length_b   1.000
_cell.length_c   1.000
_cell.angle_alpha   90.00
_cell.angle_beta   90.00
_cell.angle_gamma   90.00
#
_symmetry.space_group_name_H-M   'P 1'
#
loop_
_entity.id
_entity.type
_entity.pdbx_description
1 polymer ?
#
loop_
_entity_poly.entity_id
_entity_poly.type
_entity_poly.pdbx_seq_one_letter_code
_entity_poly.pdbx_strand_id
1 'polypeptide(L)'
;MVALTLALLMAASLFLSGCSVRKDTSDSENSGSSNGSGSGDRVVNVCSWGEYIDESLIDQFEEATGIKVNYQTAESNEVLYSQLSMGGVDYDVIVPSDYMISQLIEEDMLAEL
;
A
#
# COMPACT_ATOMS: atom_id res chain seq x y z
N MET A 1 33.00 39.14 16.83
CA MET A 1 32.17 40.34 17.12
C MET A 1 31.25 40.54 15.95
N VAL A 2 30.04 40.79 16.28
CA VAL A 2 28.79 41.04 15.58
C VAL A 2 28.09 39.71 15.22
N ALA A 3 27.38 39.09 16.05
CA ALA A 3 26.25 39.45 16.90
C ALA A 3 25.15 40.22 16.17
N LEU A 4 24.05 39.57 16.22
CA LEU A 4 22.76 40.12 16.53
C LEU A 4 21.77 40.30 15.39
N THR A 5 20.73 39.56 15.61
CA THR A 5 19.31 39.91 15.41
C THR A 5 18.75 39.93 14.00
N LEU A 6 17.97 38.98 13.71
CA LEU A 6 16.64 39.29 13.19
C LEU A 6 15.60 38.35 13.81
N ALA A 7 15.01 38.89 14.83
CA ALA A 7 13.82 38.35 15.45
C ALA A 7 12.59 38.79 14.66
N LEU A 8 11.63 37.89 14.65
CA LEU A 8 10.20 38.18 14.75
C LEU A 8 9.51 38.86 13.57
N LEU A 9 8.78 38.07 12.80
CA LEU A 9 7.45 38.49 12.34
C LEU A 9 6.58 37.26 12.12
N MET A 10 5.96 36.81 13.20
CA MET A 10 4.79 35.95 13.22
C MET A 10 3.60 36.78 12.75
N ALA A 11 3.09 36.52 11.58
CA ALA A 11 1.77 37.01 11.19
C ALA A 11 0.79 35.85 11.34
N ALA A 12 0.05 35.86 12.42
CA ALA A 12 -1.10 35.00 12.66
C ALA A 12 -2.23 35.38 11.70
N SER A 13 -2.61 34.47 10.83
CA SER A 13 -3.84 34.62 10.05
C SER A 13 -4.84 33.58 10.54
N LEU A 14 -5.67 34.01 11.46
CA LEU A 14 -6.90 33.32 11.88
C LEU A 14 -7.96 33.55 10.80
N PHE A 15 -8.27 32.54 10.04
CA PHE A 15 -9.50 32.45 9.26
C PHE A 15 -10.50 31.58 9.99
N LEU A 16 -11.41 32.25 10.74
CA LEU A 16 -12.68 31.65 11.10
C LEU A 16 -13.54 31.62 9.83
N SER A 17 -13.92 30.47 9.38
CA SER A 17 -14.99 30.33 8.41
C SER A 17 -16.08 29.45 8.97
N GLY A 18 -17.23 30.04 9.09
CA GLY A 18 -18.37 29.64 9.85
C GLY A 18 -19.05 28.36 9.38
N CYS A 19 -19.48 27.59 10.37
CA CYS A 19 -20.46 26.53 10.24
C CYS A 19 -21.83 27.11 9.97
N SER A 20 -22.42 26.78 8.85
CA SER A 20 -23.84 26.96 8.62
C SER A 20 -24.56 25.66 8.99
N VAL A 21 -25.20 25.69 10.16
CA VAL A 21 -26.13 24.63 10.61
C VAL A 21 -27.42 24.81 9.84
N ARG A 22 -27.80 23.84 9.04
CA ARG A 22 -29.17 23.64 8.63
C ARG A 22 -29.70 22.38 9.31
N LYS A 23 -30.62 22.63 10.20
CA LYS A 23 -31.44 21.66 10.90
C LYS A 23 -32.69 21.44 10.03
N ASP A 24 -32.85 20.27 9.50
CA ASP A 24 -34.16 19.75 9.13
C ASP A 24 -34.28 18.32 9.63
N THR A 25 -35.29 18.18 10.43
CA THR A 25 -35.78 16.97 11.11
C THR A 25 -36.57 16.15 10.10
N SER A 26 -36.26 14.89 9.93
CA SER A 26 -37.25 13.86 9.60
C SER A 26 -36.70 12.48 9.92
N ASP A 27 -37.35 11.84 10.85
CA ASP A 27 -37.16 10.45 11.22
C ASP A 27 -37.42 9.51 10.04
N SER A 28 -36.54 8.56 9.83
CA SER A 28 -36.92 7.23 9.32
C SER A 28 -35.83 6.23 9.66
N GLU A 29 -36.11 5.35 10.58
CA GLU A 29 -35.36 4.13 10.84
C GLU A 29 -35.38 3.28 9.57
N ASN A 30 -34.22 2.97 9.04
CA ASN A 30 -34.03 1.78 8.23
C ASN A 30 -32.69 1.14 8.51
N SER A 31 -32.79 0.02 9.21
CA SER A 31 -31.73 -0.95 9.43
C SER A 31 -31.26 -1.48 8.07
N GLY A 32 -30.23 -0.90 7.52
CA GLY A 32 -29.59 -1.32 6.28
C GLY A 32 -28.17 -1.77 6.57
N SER A 33 -27.97 -3.08 6.55
CA SER A 33 -26.68 -3.73 6.48
C SER A 33 -25.84 -3.05 5.39
N SER A 34 -24.91 -2.23 5.78
CA SER A 34 -23.94 -1.66 4.85
C SER A 34 -22.92 -2.73 4.50
N ASN A 35 -23.25 -3.50 3.47
CA ASN A 35 -22.30 -4.25 2.72
C ASN A 35 -21.40 -3.20 1.99
N GLY A 36 -20.30 -2.85 2.61
CA GLY A 36 -19.32 -1.92 2.06
C GLY A 36 -18.61 -2.55 0.87
N SER A 37 -19.22 -2.50 -0.30
CA SER A 37 -18.51 -2.64 -1.57
C SER A 37 -17.65 -1.41 -1.77
N GLY A 38 -16.49 -1.39 -1.11
CA GLY A 38 -15.39 -0.53 -1.49
C GLY A 38 -14.84 -1.05 -2.82
N SER A 39 -15.35 -0.53 -3.93
CA SER A 39 -14.71 -0.68 -5.24
C SER A 39 -13.51 0.25 -5.29
N GLY A 40 -12.52 0.02 -4.43
CA GLY A 40 -11.16 0.46 -4.67
C GLY A 40 -10.52 -0.59 -5.57
N ASP A 41 -9.75 -0.18 -6.56
CA ASP A 41 -8.97 -1.10 -7.39
C ASP A 41 -8.07 -1.92 -6.46
N ARG A 42 -8.42 -3.20 -6.28
CA ARG A 42 -7.59 -4.13 -5.52
C ARG A 42 -6.40 -4.50 -6.38
N VAL A 43 -5.22 -4.31 -5.85
CA VAL A 43 -3.96 -4.60 -6.53
C VAL A 43 -3.15 -5.55 -5.66
N VAL A 44 -2.46 -6.50 -6.26
CA VAL A 44 -1.46 -7.34 -5.62
C VAL A 44 -0.12 -7.19 -6.34
N ASN A 45 0.93 -6.96 -5.58
CA ASN A 45 2.29 -6.81 -6.08
C ASN A 45 3.03 -8.13 -5.91
N VAL A 46 3.40 -8.76 -7.00
CA VAL A 46 4.05 -10.08 -7.02
C VAL A 46 5.45 -9.97 -7.58
N CYS A 47 6.43 -10.54 -6.87
CA CYS A 47 7.79 -10.69 -7.39
C CYS A 47 8.17 -12.16 -7.51
N SER A 48 8.57 -12.57 -8.70
CA SER A 48 8.96 -13.94 -9.00
C SER A 48 10.18 -13.96 -9.94
N TRP A 49 10.43 -15.09 -10.58
CA TRP A 49 11.49 -15.25 -11.57
C TRP A 49 10.95 -15.07 -12.99
N GLY A 50 11.82 -14.71 -13.91
CA GLY A 50 11.47 -14.71 -15.34
C GLY A 50 11.06 -16.11 -15.80
N GLU A 51 10.06 -16.20 -16.66
CA GLU A 51 9.55 -17.43 -17.25
C GLU A 51 9.02 -18.49 -16.25
N TYR A 52 8.71 -18.09 -15.01
CA TYR A 52 8.15 -18.97 -13.99
C TYR A 52 6.65 -19.17 -14.10
N ILE A 53 5.97 -18.24 -14.75
CA ILE A 53 4.52 -18.26 -14.97
C ILE A 53 4.23 -17.89 -16.42
N ASP A 54 3.21 -18.50 -16.99
CA ASP A 54 2.63 -18.01 -18.24
C ASP A 54 1.85 -16.73 -17.95
N GLU A 55 2.26 -15.60 -18.53
CA GLU A 55 1.64 -14.31 -18.27
C GLU A 55 0.14 -14.27 -18.61
N SER A 56 -0.32 -15.15 -19.51
CA SER A 56 -1.76 -15.30 -19.78
C SER A 56 -2.58 -15.72 -18.58
N LEU A 57 -1.96 -16.35 -17.58
CA LEU A 57 -2.61 -16.71 -16.32
C LEU A 57 -2.87 -15.51 -15.43
N ILE A 58 -2.06 -14.46 -15.57
CA ILE A 58 -2.27 -13.19 -14.87
C ILE A 58 -3.56 -12.56 -15.37
N ASP A 59 -3.73 -12.47 -16.69
CA ASP A 59 -4.95 -11.92 -17.29
C ASP A 59 -6.20 -12.70 -16.86
N GLN A 60 -6.11 -14.04 -16.84
CA GLN A 60 -7.20 -14.90 -16.38
C GLN A 60 -7.53 -14.71 -14.91
N PHE A 61 -6.53 -14.54 -14.06
CA PHE A 61 -6.72 -14.24 -12.64
C PHE A 61 -7.39 -12.88 -12.44
N GLU A 62 -6.93 -11.85 -13.14
CA GLU A 62 -7.51 -10.52 -13.09
C GLU A 62 -8.98 -10.53 -13.54
N GLU A 63 -9.29 -11.24 -14.63
CA GLU A 63 -10.66 -11.38 -15.14
C GLU A 63 -11.56 -12.12 -14.14
N ALA A 64 -11.05 -13.19 -13.54
CA ALA A 64 -11.81 -14.02 -12.61
C ALA A 64 -12.06 -13.35 -11.25
N THR A 65 -11.14 -12.51 -10.79
CA THR A 65 -11.15 -11.98 -9.41
C THR A 65 -11.45 -10.50 -9.31
N GLY A 66 -11.21 -9.75 -10.39
CA GLY A 66 -11.23 -8.29 -10.39
C GLY A 66 -10.06 -7.67 -9.60
N ILE A 67 -9.00 -8.45 -9.34
CA ILE A 67 -7.78 -7.99 -8.65
C ILE A 67 -6.71 -7.76 -9.72
N LYS A 68 -6.12 -6.57 -9.73
CA LYS A 68 -4.99 -6.26 -10.60
C LYS A 68 -3.69 -6.85 -10.06
N VAL A 69 -2.84 -7.33 -10.95
CA VAL A 69 -1.55 -7.93 -10.58
C VAL A 69 -0.41 -7.09 -11.16
N ASN A 70 0.40 -6.51 -10.28
CA ASN A 70 1.68 -5.94 -10.67
C ASN A 70 2.74 -7.03 -10.57
N TYR A 71 3.04 -7.67 -11.69
CA TYR A 71 4.03 -8.74 -11.73
C TYR A 71 5.41 -8.19 -12.07
N GLN A 72 6.38 -8.49 -11.22
CA GLN A 72 7.77 -8.12 -11.40
C GLN A 72 8.66 -9.35 -11.32
N THR A 73 9.82 -9.29 -11.98
CA THR A 73 10.80 -10.37 -11.95
C THR A 73 12.09 -9.91 -11.29
N ALA A 74 12.63 -10.74 -10.41
CA ALA A 74 13.95 -10.54 -9.83
C ALA A 74 15.00 -11.32 -10.62
N GLU A 75 16.21 -10.79 -10.69
CA GLU A 75 17.34 -11.44 -11.37
C GLU A 75 18.00 -12.52 -10.50
N SER A 76 18.00 -12.33 -9.19
CA SER A 76 18.53 -13.28 -8.21
C SER A 76 17.88 -13.10 -6.83
N ASN A 77 18.07 -14.10 -5.94
CA ASN A 77 17.65 -14.01 -4.54
C ASN A 77 18.32 -12.84 -3.81
N GLU A 78 19.59 -12.57 -4.09
CA GLU A 78 20.38 -11.51 -3.47
C GLU A 78 19.85 -10.13 -3.88
N VAL A 79 19.45 -9.96 -5.14
CA VAL A 79 18.81 -8.74 -5.63
C VAL A 79 17.46 -8.54 -4.95
N LEU A 80 16.63 -9.58 -4.89
CA LEU A 80 15.35 -9.53 -4.20
C LEU A 80 15.54 -9.19 -2.71
N TYR A 81 16.43 -9.87 -2.03
CA TYR A 81 16.75 -9.60 -0.62
C TYR A 81 17.21 -8.16 -0.39
N SER A 82 18.11 -7.67 -1.27
CA SER A 82 18.58 -6.29 -1.18
C SER A 82 17.45 -5.26 -1.32
N GLN A 83 16.52 -5.49 -2.24
CA GLN A 83 15.35 -4.62 -2.44
C GLN A 83 14.44 -4.62 -1.20
N LEU A 84 14.15 -5.79 -0.65
CA LEU A 84 13.34 -5.94 0.57
C LEU A 84 14.00 -5.25 1.77
N SER A 85 15.30 -5.46 1.97
CA SER A 85 16.07 -4.91 3.09
C SER A 85 16.18 -3.38 3.03
N MET A 86 16.22 -2.80 1.85
CA MET A 86 16.24 -1.34 1.66
C MET A 86 14.86 -0.69 1.87
N GLY A 87 13.77 -1.49 1.90
CA GLY A 87 12.42 -0.98 2.09
C GLY A 87 11.89 -0.12 0.94
N GLY A 88 12.45 -0.28 -0.26
CA GLY A 88 12.05 0.48 -1.45
C GLY A 88 10.99 -0.20 -2.31
N VAL A 89 10.52 -1.38 -1.91
CA VAL A 89 9.55 -2.19 -2.64
C VAL A 89 8.39 -2.59 -1.73
N ASP A 90 7.23 -2.75 -2.30
CA ASP A 90 6.00 -3.11 -1.60
C ASP A 90 5.41 -4.36 -2.27
N TYR A 91 6.04 -5.51 -2.01
CA TYR A 91 5.57 -6.80 -2.51
C TYR A 91 4.61 -7.44 -1.51
N ASP A 92 3.45 -7.89 -2.01
CA ASP A 92 2.50 -8.69 -1.25
C ASP A 92 2.85 -10.18 -1.30
N VAL A 93 3.42 -10.62 -2.42
CA VAL A 93 3.82 -12.01 -2.66
C VAL A 93 5.19 -12.06 -3.31
N ILE A 94 6.06 -12.90 -2.76
CA ILE A 94 7.39 -13.18 -3.34
C ILE A 94 7.58 -14.69 -3.51
N VAL A 95 8.34 -15.08 -4.52
CA VAL A 95 8.63 -16.49 -4.84
C VAL A 95 10.15 -16.72 -4.86
N PRO A 96 10.84 -16.67 -3.72
CA PRO A 96 12.26 -16.91 -3.64
C PRO A 96 12.60 -18.40 -3.54
N SER A 97 13.89 -18.72 -3.57
CA SER A 97 14.37 -20.06 -3.27
C SER A 97 14.27 -20.39 -1.77
N ASP A 98 14.25 -21.67 -1.42
CA ASP A 98 14.06 -22.19 -0.07
C ASP A 98 15.07 -21.62 0.96
N TYR A 99 16.33 -21.50 0.59
CA TYR A 99 17.36 -20.94 1.47
C TYR A 99 17.09 -19.46 1.78
N MET A 100 16.56 -18.72 0.81
CA MET A 100 16.21 -17.31 0.98
C MET A 100 14.96 -17.16 1.84
N ILE A 101 13.97 -18.07 1.69
CA ILE A 101 12.81 -18.12 2.60
C ILE A 101 13.27 -18.30 4.05
N SER A 102 14.20 -19.22 4.29
CA SER A 102 14.71 -19.47 5.63
C SER A 102 15.37 -18.22 6.22
N GLN A 103 16.15 -17.50 5.43
CA GLN A 103 16.77 -16.24 5.85
C GLN A 103 15.72 -15.16 6.16
N LEU A 104 14.74 -14.98 5.29
CA LEU A 104 13.70 -13.97 5.47
C LEU A 104 12.83 -14.24 6.70
N ILE A 105 12.60 -15.51 7.04
CA ILE A 105 11.91 -15.93 8.28
C ILE A 105 12.75 -15.57 9.51
N GLU A 106 14.05 -15.89 9.51
CA GLU A 106 14.97 -15.58 10.61
C GLU A 106 15.07 -14.06 10.89
N GLU A 107 14.83 -13.25 9.87
CA GLU A 107 14.88 -11.78 9.95
C GLU A 107 13.49 -11.12 10.14
N ASP A 108 12.43 -11.89 10.42
CA ASP A 108 11.05 -11.42 10.59
C ASP A 108 10.54 -10.57 9.40
N MET A 109 10.99 -10.90 8.19
CA MET A 109 10.63 -10.15 6.96
C MET A 109 9.40 -10.71 6.23
N LEU A 110 8.83 -11.81 6.70
CA LEU A 110 7.64 -12.43 6.11
C LEU A 110 6.45 -12.38 7.07
N ALA A 111 5.26 -12.17 6.53
CA ALA A 111 4.02 -12.31 7.28
C ALA A 111 3.65 -13.79 7.46
N GLU A 112 3.01 -14.12 8.56
CA GLU A 112 2.37 -15.44 8.74
C GLU A 112 1.15 -15.57 7.82
N LEU A 113 0.96 -16.77 7.24
CA LEU A 113 -0.16 -17.12 6.36
C LEU A 113 -1.29 -17.79 7.14
#